data_0ddbe54a2de3028b092fe717b8a7b91d
#
_entry.id   0ddbe54a2de3028b092fe717b8a7b91d
#
_cell.length_a   1.000
_cell.length_b   1.000
_cell.length_c   1.000
_cell.angle_alpha   90.00
_cell.angle_beta   90.00
_cell.angle_gamma   90.00
#
_symmetry.space_group_name_H-M   'P 1'
#
loop_
_entity.id
_entity.type
_entity.pdbx_description
1 polymer ?
#
loop_
_entity_poly.entity_id
_entity_poly.type
_entity_poly.pdbx_seq_one_letter_code
_entity_poly.pdbx_strand_id
1 'polypeptide(L)'
;MSFNIVINSEDRVSGTTNDADYFFDWGQMKECAYRVYSGGSSDLSPIFVTDLINNNDLFTSRSSYTGFLGVMEDFYAGGVTDAFAFRNQNSPIYLEARPNKNIFNIKKLDLTGSTFPTTHDYTIILKFVPVKKEQYKEKEVAKTFYH
;
A
#
# COMPACT_ATOMS: atom_id res chain seq x y z
N MET A 1 -10.47 2.34 16.67
CA MET A 1 -11.39 2.47 15.51
C MET A 1 -10.56 2.44 14.24
N SER A 2 -10.88 1.55 13.33
CA SER A 2 -10.21 1.47 12.03
C SER A 2 -11.04 2.18 10.96
N PHE A 3 -10.40 2.59 9.87
CA PHE A 3 -11.12 3.12 8.72
C PHE A 3 -10.45 2.69 7.43
N ASN A 4 -11.22 2.69 6.36
CA ASN A 4 -10.78 2.27 5.05
C ASN A 4 -10.77 3.44 4.09
N ILE A 5 -9.75 3.51 3.28
CA ILE A 5 -9.66 4.44 2.15
C ILE A 5 -9.71 3.61 0.88
N VAL A 6 -10.67 3.91 0.02
CA VAL A 6 -10.81 3.26 -1.27
C VAL A 6 -10.22 4.17 -2.34
N ILE A 7 -9.25 3.66 -3.06
CA ILE A 7 -8.57 4.38 -4.14
C ILE A 7 -8.93 3.69 -5.45
N ASN A 8 -9.64 4.41 -6.28
CA ASN A 8 -10.06 3.93 -7.60
C ASN A 8 -9.23 4.64 -8.67
N SER A 9 -8.68 3.88 -9.60
CA SER A 9 -7.79 4.45 -10.63
C SER A 9 -8.45 5.55 -11.47
N GLU A 10 -9.77 5.55 -11.58
CA GLU A 10 -10.52 6.60 -12.30
C GLU A 10 -10.58 7.92 -11.53
N ASP A 11 -10.32 7.92 -10.23
CA ASP A 11 -10.38 9.11 -9.38
C ASP A 11 -9.04 9.84 -9.26
N ARG A 12 -8.07 9.50 -10.08
CA ARG A 12 -6.77 10.17 -10.08
C ARG A 12 -6.92 11.66 -10.41
N VAL A 13 -6.14 12.48 -9.75
CA VAL A 13 -6.15 13.94 -9.97
C VAL A 13 -5.15 14.34 -11.07
N SER A 14 -4.15 13.50 -11.34
CA SER A 14 -3.19 13.68 -12.42
C SER A 14 -2.49 12.38 -12.74
N GLY A 15 -1.71 12.36 -13.80
CA GLY A 15 -0.96 11.18 -14.21
C GLY A 15 -1.75 10.22 -15.08
N THR A 16 -1.29 9.00 -15.13
CA THR A 16 -1.87 7.89 -15.91
C THR A 16 -2.31 6.79 -14.98
N THR A 17 -3.02 5.78 -15.49
CA THR A 17 -3.40 4.61 -14.69
C THR A 17 -2.20 3.90 -14.07
N ASN A 18 -1.04 3.93 -14.73
CA ASN A 18 0.15 3.22 -14.26
C ASN A 18 1.09 4.06 -13.39
N ASP A 19 0.88 5.37 -13.37
CA ASP A 19 1.63 6.32 -12.56
C ASP A 19 0.66 7.46 -12.23
N ALA A 20 -0.10 7.29 -11.16
CA ALA A 20 -1.26 8.11 -10.86
C ALA A 20 -1.08 8.86 -9.56
N ASP A 21 -1.54 10.10 -9.54
CA ASP A 21 -1.62 10.90 -8.33
C ASP A 21 -3.05 10.97 -7.83
N TYR A 22 -3.20 10.91 -6.51
CA TYR A 22 -4.48 10.97 -5.83
C TYR A 22 -4.44 12.04 -4.75
N PHE A 23 -5.61 12.52 -4.40
CA PHE A 23 -5.78 13.46 -3.30
C PHE A 23 -6.57 12.82 -2.17
N PHE A 24 -6.08 12.99 -0.96
CA PHE A 24 -6.83 12.72 0.26
C PHE A 24 -6.38 13.68 1.36
N ASP A 25 -7.33 14.24 2.10
CA ASP A 25 -7.02 15.10 3.23
C ASP A 25 -6.75 14.26 4.48
N TRP A 26 -5.50 13.95 4.73
CA TRP A 26 -5.06 13.18 5.88
C TRP A 26 -5.32 13.90 7.20
N GLY A 27 -5.56 15.21 7.17
CA GLY A 27 -5.91 15.99 8.35
C GLY A 27 -7.20 15.55 9.03
N GLN A 28 -8.05 14.80 8.32
CA GLN A 28 -9.27 14.22 8.89
C GLN A 28 -8.98 13.07 9.85
N MET A 29 -7.80 12.48 9.76
CA MET A 29 -7.41 11.34 10.59
C MET A 29 -6.84 11.82 11.92
N LYS A 30 -7.04 11.01 12.95
CA LYS A 30 -6.41 11.23 14.26
C LYS A 30 -4.89 11.19 14.13
N GLU A 31 -4.21 12.09 14.83
CA GLU A 31 -2.75 12.07 14.92
C GLU A 31 -2.28 10.94 15.84
N CYS A 32 -1.89 9.84 15.25
CA CYS A 32 -1.34 8.70 15.96
C CYS A 32 -0.59 7.80 14.99
N ALA A 33 0.04 6.76 15.50
CA ALA A 33 0.63 5.72 14.69
C ALA A 33 -0.46 4.81 14.13
N TYR A 34 -0.18 4.19 12.98
CA TYR A 34 -1.12 3.31 12.29
C TYR A 34 -0.43 2.03 11.79
N ARG A 35 -1.17 0.94 11.80
CA ARG A 35 -0.88 -0.22 10.96
C ARG A 35 -1.75 -0.13 9.73
N VAL A 36 -1.15 -0.33 8.56
CA VAL A 36 -1.83 -0.22 7.28
C VAL A 36 -1.85 -1.58 6.62
N TYR A 37 -3.06 -2.02 6.32
CA TYR A 37 -3.30 -3.24 5.55
C TYR A 37 -3.76 -2.82 4.17
N SER A 38 -3.29 -3.50 3.15
CA SER A 38 -3.66 -3.22 1.78
C SER A 38 -4.35 -4.41 1.13
N GLY A 39 -5.27 -4.11 0.27
CA GLY A 39 -5.97 -5.06 -0.57
C GLY A 39 -6.43 -4.36 -1.84
N GLY A 40 -6.97 -5.12 -2.77
CA GLY A 40 -7.49 -4.51 -3.98
C GLY A 40 -7.77 -5.50 -5.07
N SER A 41 -8.16 -4.97 -6.22
CA SER A 41 -8.41 -5.74 -7.42
C SER A 41 -7.90 -5.03 -8.65
N SER A 42 -7.40 -5.79 -9.60
CA SER A 42 -6.90 -5.31 -10.89
C SER A 42 -6.90 -6.47 -11.88
N ASP A 43 -6.88 -6.16 -13.15
CA ASP A 43 -6.54 -7.14 -14.18
C ASP A 43 -5.03 -7.38 -14.14
N LEU A 44 -4.58 -8.58 -14.43
CA LEU A 44 -3.17 -8.96 -14.41
C LEU A 44 -2.54 -8.85 -13.01
N SER A 45 -1.23 -9.03 -12.90
CA SER A 45 -0.53 -9.15 -11.62
C SER A 45 0.51 -8.04 -11.42
N PRO A 46 0.09 -6.77 -11.29
CA PRO A 46 1.02 -5.68 -11.07
C PRO A 46 1.56 -5.66 -9.64
N ILE A 47 2.71 -5.02 -9.48
CA ILE A 47 3.24 -4.62 -8.20
C ILE A 47 2.84 -3.17 -7.96
N PHE A 48 2.32 -2.86 -6.78
CA PHE A 48 1.94 -1.50 -6.41
C PHE A 48 2.93 -0.90 -5.43
N VAL A 49 3.35 0.32 -5.70
CA VAL A 49 4.18 1.12 -4.79
C VAL A 49 3.59 2.50 -4.62
N THR A 50 3.80 3.11 -3.47
CA THR A 50 3.29 4.44 -3.14
C THR A 50 4.33 5.25 -2.39
N ASP A 51 4.29 6.57 -2.57
CA ASP A 51 5.15 7.49 -1.85
C ASP A 51 4.61 7.90 -0.47
N LEU A 52 3.47 7.37 -0.07
CA LEU A 52 2.98 7.53 1.31
C LEU A 52 3.86 6.82 2.33
N ILE A 53 4.64 5.86 1.89
CA ILE A 53 5.44 4.98 2.74
C ILE A 53 6.90 5.16 2.36
N ASN A 54 7.75 5.40 3.35
CA ASN A 54 9.18 5.66 3.12
C ASN A 54 10.06 4.42 3.32
N ASN A 55 9.47 3.26 3.46
CA ASN A 55 10.22 2.02 3.61
C ASN A 55 10.81 1.59 2.27
N ASN A 56 12.10 1.34 2.24
CA ASN A 56 12.79 0.81 1.06
C ASN A 56 12.77 -0.72 1.14
N ASP A 57 11.62 -1.31 0.90
CA ASP A 57 11.31 -2.71 1.19
C ASP A 57 10.98 -3.55 -0.04
N LEU A 58 11.07 -2.98 -1.23
CA LEU A 58 10.90 -3.70 -2.48
C LEU A 58 12.21 -3.68 -3.27
N PHE A 59 12.76 -4.86 -3.51
CA PHE A 59 13.96 -5.05 -4.32
C PHE A 59 13.61 -5.93 -5.50
N THR A 60 13.97 -5.49 -6.69
CA THR A 60 13.89 -6.29 -7.91
C THR A 60 15.31 -6.58 -8.41
N SER A 61 15.43 -7.41 -9.43
CA SER A 61 16.74 -7.67 -10.05
C SER A 61 17.35 -6.43 -10.71
N ARG A 62 16.59 -5.36 -10.89
CA ARG A 62 17.03 -4.13 -11.57
C ARG A 62 17.15 -2.94 -10.64
N SER A 63 16.32 -2.86 -9.61
CA SER A 63 16.19 -1.64 -8.82
C SER A 63 15.57 -1.93 -7.46
N SER A 64 15.55 -0.91 -6.62
CA SER A 64 14.82 -0.92 -5.36
C SER A 64 13.78 0.20 -5.37
N TYR A 65 12.67 -0.01 -4.66
CA TYR A 65 11.58 0.94 -4.58
C TYR A 65 11.16 1.14 -3.14
N THR A 66 10.69 2.33 -2.83
CA THR A 66 10.07 2.61 -1.54
C THR A 66 8.56 2.43 -1.63
N GLY A 67 7.95 2.09 -0.49
CA GLY A 67 6.51 2.12 -0.40
C GLY A 67 5.78 0.94 -1.03
N PHE A 68 6.32 -0.25 -0.87
CA PHE A 68 5.69 -1.47 -1.38
C PHE A 68 4.33 -1.69 -0.72
N LEU A 69 3.25 -1.69 -1.52
CA LEU A 69 1.90 -2.00 -1.06
C LEU A 69 1.57 -3.48 -1.20
N GLY A 70 2.02 -4.11 -2.24
CA GLY A 70 1.75 -5.52 -2.47
C GLY A 70 1.81 -5.91 -3.93
N VAL A 71 1.70 -7.22 -4.16
CA VAL A 71 1.61 -7.83 -5.49
C VAL A 71 0.21 -8.38 -5.65
N MET A 72 -0.44 -8.07 -6.76
CA MET A 72 -1.71 -8.71 -7.09
C MET A 72 -1.47 -10.18 -7.44
N GLU A 73 -2.24 -11.06 -6.80
CA GLU A 73 -2.20 -12.49 -7.06
C GLU A 73 -3.43 -12.92 -7.84
N ASP A 74 -3.25 -13.83 -8.79
CA ASP A 74 -4.35 -14.44 -9.51
C ASP A 74 -4.96 -15.55 -8.65
N PHE A 75 -6.21 -15.40 -8.28
CA PHE A 75 -6.95 -16.41 -7.52
C PHE A 75 -7.61 -17.47 -8.37
N TYR A 76 -7.70 -17.25 -9.67
CA TYR A 76 -8.40 -18.14 -10.59
C TYR A 76 -7.41 -18.71 -11.60
N ALA A 77 -6.96 -19.92 -11.36
CA ALA A 77 -6.21 -20.68 -12.36
C ALA A 77 -7.12 -20.95 -13.57
N GLY A 78 -6.75 -20.50 -14.76
CA GLY A 78 -7.46 -20.81 -15.98
C GLY A 78 -8.07 -19.65 -16.74
N GLY A 79 -7.58 -18.45 -16.56
CA GLY A 79 -7.84 -17.34 -17.48
C GLY A 79 -9.14 -16.58 -17.27
N VAL A 80 -9.78 -16.70 -16.12
CA VAL A 80 -10.85 -15.77 -15.75
C VAL A 80 -10.20 -14.57 -15.05
N THR A 81 -10.37 -13.43 -15.66
CA THR A 81 -9.53 -12.26 -15.55
C THR A 81 -9.80 -11.34 -14.36
N ASP A 82 -10.65 -11.68 -13.39
CA ASP A 82 -11.28 -10.59 -12.66
C ASP A 82 -10.98 -10.51 -11.18
N ALA A 83 -10.11 -11.32 -10.62
CA ALA A 83 -9.85 -11.22 -9.20
C ALA A 83 -8.40 -11.44 -8.85
N PHE A 84 -7.64 -10.38 -9.00
CA PHE A 84 -6.33 -10.31 -8.37
C PHE A 84 -6.50 -9.61 -7.02
N ALA A 85 -5.86 -10.12 -6.00
CA ALA A 85 -5.79 -9.43 -4.72
C ALA A 85 -4.38 -9.51 -4.17
N PHE A 86 -3.82 -8.39 -3.79
CA PHE A 86 -2.58 -8.41 -3.07
C PHE A 86 -2.83 -8.56 -1.57
N ARG A 87 -1.87 -9.16 -0.90
CA ARG A 87 -2.02 -9.52 0.51
C ARG A 87 -0.84 -9.00 1.31
N ASN A 88 -1.16 -8.26 2.36
CA ASN A 88 -0.21 -7.95 3.40
C ASN A 88 -0.79 -8.17 4.80
N GLN A 89 -1.78 -9.06 4.91
CA GLN A 89 -2.48 -9.30 6.18
C GLN A 89 -1.56 -9.79 7.30
N ASN A 90 -0.50 -10.52 6.95
CA ASN A 90 0.48 -11.04 7.89
C ASN A 90 1.67 -10.10 8.13
N SER A 91 1.77 -9.05 7.33
CA SER A 91 2.88 -8.09 7.40
C SER A 91 2.36 -6.69 7.13
N PRO A 92 1.56 -6.13 8.06
CA PRO A 92 1.04 -4.78 7.87
C PRO A 92 2.18 -3.78 7.88
N ILE A 93 1.97 -2.69 7.17
CA ILE A 93 2.90 -1.56 7.14
C ILE A 93 2.68 -0.74 8.41
N TYR A 94 3.76 -0.41 9.11
CA TYR A 94 3.69 0.44 10.28
C TYR A 94 4.06 1.88 9.91
N LEU A 95 3.19 2.83 10.26
CA LEU A 95 3.44 4.25 10.14
C LEU A 95 3.50 4.88 11.53
N GLU A 96 4.56 5.61 11.82
CA GLU A 96 4.71 6.30 13.11
C GLU A 96 3.72 7.45 13.30
N ALA A 97 3.20 7.99 12.19
CA ALA A 97 2.24 9.07 12.18
C ALA A 97 1.31 8.91 10.97
N ARG A 98 0.17 9.61 11.01
CA ARG A 98 -0.68 9.70 9.81
C ARG A 98 0.12 10.29 8.64
N PRO A 99 -0.22 9.93 7.40
CA PRO A 99 0.42 10.57 6.25
C PRO A 99 0.20 12.08 6.27
N ASN A 100 1.13 12.83 5.72
CA ASN A 100 1.04 14.29 5.65
C ASN A 100 1.03 14.83 4.22
N LYS A 101 1.17 13.95 3.24
CA LYS A 101 1.23 14.31 1.83
C LYS A 101 -0.14 14.10 1.21
N ASN A 102 -0.94 15.17 1.11
CA ASN A 102 -2.33 15.07 0.63
C ASN A 102 -2.42 14.67 -0.85
N ILE A 103 -1.45 15.05 -1.67
CA ILE A 103 -1.32 14.49 -3.01
C ILE A 103 -0.24 13.43 -2.97
N PHE A 104 -0.61 12.20 -3.26
CA PHE A 104 0.29 11.06 -3.21
C PHE A 104 0.21 10.26 -4.50
N ASN A 105 1.26 9.50 -4.75
CA ASN A 105 1.44 8.75 -5.99
C ASN A 105 1.29 7.25 -5.74
N ILE A 106 0.69 6.58 -6.71
CA ILE A 106 0.68 5.11 -6.80
C ILE A 106 1.18 4.72 -8.20
N LYS A 107 2.20 3.86 -8.22
CA LYS A 107 2.73 3.29 -9.46
C LYS A 107 2.43 1.82 -9.55
N LYS A 108 2.13 1.38 -10.76
CA LYS A 108 2.06 -0.04 -11.11
C LYS A 108 3.37 -0.42 -11.80
N LEU A 109 3.98 -1.48 -11.32
CA LEU A 109 5.22 -2.03 -11.85
C LEU A 109 4.98 -3.46 -12.33
N ASP A 110 5.74 -3.89 -13.33
CA ASP A 110 5.79 -5.30 -13.70
C ASP A 110 6.73 -6.07 -12.76
N LEU A 111 6.84 -7.38 -12.94
CA LEU A 111 7.69 -8.22 -12.08
C LEU A 111 9.19 -7.92 -12.23
N THR A 112 9.60 -7.18 -13.24
CA THR A 112 10.99 -6.72 -13.40
C THR A 112 11.25 -5.37 -12.73
N GLY A 113 10.21 -4.71 -12.22
CA GLY A 113 10.31 -3.38 -11.62
C GLY A 113 10.22 -2.24 -12.63
N SER A 114 9.86 -2.51 -13.87
CA SER A 114 9.58 -1.48 -14.88
C SER A 114 8.12 -1.06 -14.80
N THR A 115 7.79 0.12 -15.34
CA THR A 115 6.40 0.56 -15.44
C THR A 115 5.55 -0.51 -16.14
N PHE A 116 4.39 -0.79 -15.57
CA PHE A 116 3.50 -1.82 -16.09
C PHE A 116 3.07 -1.48 -17.52
N PRO A 117 3.13 -2.43 -18.47
CA PRO A 117 3.02 -2.08 -19.91
C PRO A 117 1.59 -1.82 -20.37
N THR A 118 0.58 -2.22 -19.62
CA THR A 118 -0.83 -2.05 -20.01
C THR A 118 -1.58 -1.19 -19.03
N THR A 119 -2.60 -0.46 -19.52
CA THR A 119 -3.39 0.47 -18.70
C THR A 119 -4.72 -0.18 -18.36
N HIS A 120 -4.77 -0.88 -17.25
CA HIS A 120 -6.00 -1.44 -16.70
C HIS A 120 -6.39 -0.73 -15.42
N ASP A 121 -7.68 -0.53 -15.23
CA ASP A 121 -8.19 0.06 -14.01
C ASP A 121 -7.95 -0.86 -12.81
N TYR A 122 -7.86 -0.24 -11.64
CA TYR A 122 -7.69 -0.95 -10.39
C TYR A 122 -8.41 -0.24 -9.26
N THR A 123 -8.67 -0.99 -8.21
CA THR A 123 -9.15 -0.45 -6.94
C THR A 123 -8.22 -0.93 -5.84
N ILE A 124 -7.75 -0.02 -5.01
CA ILE A 124 -6.93 -0.32 -3.84
C ILE A 124 -7.68 0.11 -2.60
N ILE A 125 -7.67 -0.75 -1.59
CA ILE A 125 -8.24 -0.44 -0.29
C ILE A 125 -7.10 -0.43 0.72
N LEU A 126 -6.94 0.68 1.41
CA LEU A 126 -6.00 0.81 2.52
C LEU A 126 -6.80 0.87 3.82
N LYS A 127 -6.56 -0.08 4.70
CA LYS A 127 -7.17 -0.12 6.02
C LYS A 127 -6.18 0.39 7.05
N PHE A 128 -6.52 1.48 7.71
CA PHE A 128 -5.71 2.09 8.75
C PHE A 128 -6.25 1.70 10.11
N VAL A 129 -5.41 1.07 10.91
CA VAL A 129 -5.74 0.66 12.28
C VAL A 129 -4.87 1.47 13.24
N PRO A 130 -5.46 2.33 14.09
CA PRO A 130 -4.67 3.10 15.05
C PRO A 130 -3.90 2.19 16.00
N VAL A 131 -2.67 2.58 16.29
CA VAL A 131 -1.80 1.88 17.23
C VAL A 131 -1.44 2.86 18.34
N LYS A 132 -1.59 2.43 19.57
CA LYS A 132 -1.14 3.21 20.71
C LYS A 132 0.39 3.13 20.79
N LYS A 133 1.05 4.26 20.62
CA LYS A 133 2.51 4.37 20.64
C LYS A 133 3.11 3.85 21.96
N GLU A 134 2.42 4.03 23.05
CA GLU A 134 2.81 3.54 24.36
C GLU A 134 2.86 2.00 24.42
N GLN A 135 1.87 1.32 23.84
CA GLN A 135 1.83 -0.14 23.79
C GLN A 135 2.99 -0.71 22.97
N TYR A 136 3.36 -0.03 21.91
CA TYR A 136 4.50 -0.45 21.11
C TYR A 136 5.81 -0.31 21.89
N LYS A 137 6.02 0.78 22.61
CA LYS A 137 7.21 0.99 23.44
C LYS A 137 7.28 -0.02 24.58
N GLU A 138 6.19 -0.32 25.23
CA GLU A 138 6.12 -1.32 26.28
C GLU A 138 6.55 -2.70 25.79
N LYS A 139 6.09 -3.09 24.60
CA LYS A 139 6.47 -4.37 23.99
C LYS A 139 7.95 -4.41 23.64
N GLU A 140 8.53 -3.34 23.16
CA GLU A 140 9.97 -3.26 22.88
C GLU A 140 10.80 -3.33 24.15
N VAL A 141 10.39 -2.64 25.20
CA VAL A 141 11.04 -2.69 26.50
C VAL A 141 10.98 -4.10 27.09
N ALA A 142 9.83 -4.74 27.04
CA ALA A 142 9.67 -6.11 27.52
C ALA A 142 10.59 -7.09 26.80
N LYS A 143 10.71 -6.99 25.48
CA LYS A 143 11.65 -7.81 24.70
C LYS A 143 13.09 -7.61 25.13
N THR A 144 13.46 -6.38 25.44
CA THR A 144 14.83 -6.06 25.87
C THR A 144 15.16 -6.68 27.22
N PHE A 145 14.21 -6.71 28.14
CA PHE A 145 14.45 -7.22 29.50
C PHE A 145 14.31 -8.73 29.64
N TYR A 146 13.53 -9.39 28.80
CA TYR A 146 13.24 -10.82 28.93
C TYR A 146 13.92 -11.70 27.89
N HIS A 147 14.82 -11.14 27.15
CA HIS A 147 15.75 -11.87 26.31
C HIS A 147 17.09 -12.01 27.03
#